data_6db55525318251cb63540860cd972c97
#
_entry.id   6db55525318251cb63540860cd972c97
#
_cell.length_a   1.000
_cell.length_b   1.000
_cell.length_c   1.000
_cell.angle_alpha   90.00
_cell.angle_beta   90.00
_cell.angle_gamma   90.00
#
_symmetry.space_group_name_H-M   'P 1'
#
loop_
_entity.id
_entity.type
_entity.pdbx_description
1 polymer ?
#
loop_
_entity_poly.entity_id
_entity_poly.type
_entity_poly.pdbx_seq_one_letter_code
_entity_poly.pdbx_strand_id
1 'polypeptide(L)'
;MRQLLPGSELDDRDLAQLYAYPSGRWLRGNMVSSADGAAVLDGATGALSSAADRHLFALLRTLADVIVVGASTVRAERYAPVRQRELWDHLRAGRPPTPPIAVVSGGLDLHPGSRLIASAPPHARTIVITTAQAPRERRVELAGLADVIVAGEETVDLKAAIEALADRGHQRMLTEGGPHLLGQLTAADLLDELCLTIGPLLAGPGASRIVAGALSPARPQPLALAHVLEDNGFLLCRYTRRVRLSQRS
;
A
#
# COMPACT_ATOMS: atom_id res chain seq x y z
N MET A 1 -16.96 -6.89 26.38
CA MET A 1 -15.96 -5.84 26.12
C MET A 1 -14.72 -6.13 26.96
N ARG A 2 -13.54 -5.83 26.46
CA ARG A 2 -12.28 -5.94 27.22
C ARG A 2 -11.44 -4.68 26.99
N GLN A 3 -10.71 -4.27 28.00
CA GLN A 3 -9.69 -3.24 27.90
C GLN A 3 -8.46 -3.83 27.17
N LEU A 4 -7.87 -3.10 26.24
CA LEU A 4 -6.71 -3.56 25.47
C LEU A 4 -5.38 -3.00 26.00
N LEU A 5 -5.43 -1.96 26.84
CA LEU A 5 -4.28 -1.32 27.47
C LEU A 5 -4.35 -1.52 29.00
N PRO A 6 -3.20 -1.60 29.69
CA PRO A 6 -1.82 -1.58 29.19
C PRO A 6 -1.40 -2.88 28.49
N GLY A 7 -0.40 -2.78 27.60
CA GLY A 7 0.25 -3.89 26.91
C GLY A 7 1.73 -4.01 27.27
N SER A 8 2.45 -4.92 26.61
CA SER A 8 3.92 -5.02 26.67
C SER A 8 4.57 -4.18 25.58
N GLU A 9 5.75 -3.65 25.84
CA GLU A 9 6.61 -3.06 24.79
C GLU A 9 7.03 -4.13 23.79
N LEU A 10 7.16 -3.74 22.51
CA LEU A 10 7.54 -4.61 21.41
C LEU A 10 8.81 -4.08 20.75
N ASP A 11 9.72 -4.98 20.44
CA ASP A 11 10.91 -4.67 19.65
C ASP A 11 10.66 -4.91 18.13
N ASP A 12 11.67 -4.63 17.30
CA ASP A 12 11.60 -4.81 15.85
C ASP A 12 11.36 -6.27 15.43
N ARG A 13 11.84 -7.23 16.22
CA ARG A 13 11.64 -8.65 15.94
C ARG A 13 10.20 -9.05 16.19
N ASP A 14 9.62 -8.56 17.29
CA ASP A 14 8.21 -8.77 17.62
C ASP A 14 7.32 -8.15 16.56
N LEU A 15 7.62 -6.91 16.14
CA LEU A 15 6.89 -6.22 15.07
C LEU A 15 7.00 -6.99 13.74
N ALA A 16 8.19 -7.44 13.35
CA ALA A 16 8.36 -8.20 12.11
C ALA A 16 7.56 -9.52 12.13
N GLN A 17 7.46 -10.16 13.29
CA GLN A 17 6.67 -11.38 13.49
C GLN A 17 5.17 -11.09 13.44
N LEU A 18 4.70 -10.04 14.14
CA LEU A 18 3.31 -9.60 14.14
C LEU A 18 2.81 -9.23 12.73
N TYR A 19 3.67 -8.63 11.90
CA TYR A 19 3.35 -8.19 10.55
C TYR A 19 3.85 -9.16 9.46
N ALA A 20 4.27 -10.38 9.82
CA ALA A 20 4.64 -11.38 8.83
C ALA A 20 3.50 -11.67 7.86
N TYR A 21 3.84 -11.84 6.58
CA TYR A 21 2.86 -12.22 5.57
C TYR A 21 2.52 -13.71 5.69
N PRO A 22 1.25 -14.11 5.49
CA PRO A 22 0.90 -15.51 5.33
C PRO A 22 1.49 -16.07 4.02
N SER A 23 1.42 -17.39 3.85
CA SER A 23 1.80 -18.04 2.59
C SER A 23 0.81 -17.69 1.47
N GLY A 24 1.35 -17.61 0.22
CA GLY A 24 0.57 -17.28 -0.97
C GLY A 24 0.44 -15.77 -1.20
N ARG A 25 -0.36 -15.43 -2.22
CA ARG A 25 -0.63 -14.04 -2.58
C ARG A 25 -1.42 -13.32 -1.49
N TRP A 26 -0.91 -12.17 -1.07
CA TRP A 26 -1.52 -11.34 -0.03
C TRP A 26 -1.33 -9.85 -0.33
N LEU A 27 -2.43 -9.11 -0.38
CA LEU A 27 -2.43 -7.66 -0.57
C LEU A 27 -2.79 -6.95 0.73
N ARG A 28 -1.80 -6.29 1.31
CA ARG A 28 -1.92 -5.45 2.50
C ARG A 28 -2.06 -3.99 2.10
N GLY A 29 -3.03 -3.27 2.66
CA GLY A 29 -3.12 -1.82 2.60
C GLY A 29 -2.49 -1.19 3.84
N ASN A 30 -1.75 -0.09 3.67
CA ASN A 30 -1.29 0.74 4.78
C ASN A 30 -1.73 2.18 4.59
N MET A 31 -2.47 2.70 5.57
CA MET A 31 -3.04 4.05 5.54
C MET A 31 -2.90 4.72 6.91
N VAL A 32 -2.97 6.05 6.90
CA VAL A 32 -3.04 6.87 8.10
C VAL A 32 -4.29 7.75 8.05
N SER A 33 -4.89 8.01 9.18
CA SER A 33 -6.00 8.97 9.31
C SER A 33 -5.96 9.71 10.64
N SER A 34 -6.66 10.84 10.70
CA SER A 34 -7.04 11.48 11.97
C SER A 34 -8.11 10.66 12.69
N ALA A 35 -8.41 11.00 13.95
CA ALA A 35 -9.46 10.37 14.75
C ALA A 35 -10.87 10.56 14.14
N ASP A 36 -11.10 11.66 13.41
CA ASP A 36 -12.35 11.92 12.67
C ASP A 36 -12.32 11.44 11.21
N GLY A 37 -11.26 10.69 10.80
CA GLY A 37 -11.21 9.95 9.54
C GLY A 37 -10.64 10.71 8.35
N ALA A 38 -9.99 11.84 8.54
CA ALA A 38 -9.27 12.54 7.46
C ALA A 38 -8.02 11.78 7.05
N ALA A 39 -7.82 11.56 5.76
CA ALA A 39 -6.65 10.88 5.20
C ALA A 39 -5.51 11.86 4.83
N VAL A 40 -5.77 13.15 4.81
CA VAL A 40 -4.80 14.20 4.51
C VAL A 40 -5.11 15.45 5.33
N LEU A 41 -4.08 16.22 5.68
CA LEU A 41 -4.16 17.59 6.19
C LEU A 41 -3.36 18.48 5.26
N ASP A 42 -3.95 19.57 4.83
CA ASP A 42 -3.33 20.53 3.89
C ASP A 42 -2.70 19.85 2.65
N GLY A 43 -3.36 18.80 2.16
CA GLY A 43 -2.93 18.05 0.98
C GLY A 43 -1.79 17.05 1.21
N ALA A 44 -1.36 16.82 2.45
CA ALA A 44 -0.28 15.89 2.80
C ALA A 44 -0.65 14.95 3.95
N THR A 45 0.01 13.79 4.01
CA THR A 45 -0.18 12.79 5.06
C THR A 45 0.74 13.02 6.27
N GLY A 46 1.80 13.79 6.10
CA GLY A 46 2.89 13.93 7.09
C GLY A 46 2.46 14.40 8.47
N ALA A 47 1.46 15.30 8.56
CA ALA A 47 0.92 15.81 9.82
C ALA A 47 0.05 14.78 10.58
N LEU A 48 -0.42 13.73 9.90
CA LEU A 48 -1.18 12.63 10.48
C LEU A 48 -0.29 11.50 11.02
N SER A 49 1.01 11.51 10.73
CA SER A 49 1.96 10.42 11.00
C SER A 49 2.83 10.73 12.23
N SER A 50 3.20 9.70 12.99
CA SER A 50 4.15 9.75 14.11
C SER A 50 5.50 9.13 13.75
N ALA A 51 6.43 9.15 14.70
CA ALA A 51 7.69 8.41 14.58
C ALA A 51 7.45 6.89 14.50
N ALA A 52 6.55 6.37 15.33
CA ALA A 52 6.17 4.96 15.35
C ALA A 52 5.48 4.55 14.04
N ASP A 53 4.57 5.38 13.51
CA ASP A 53 3.93 5.12 12.22
C ASP A 53 4.96 5.07 11.08
N ARG A 54 5.90 6.02 11.02
CA ARG A 54 6.98 6.02 10.02
C ARG A 54 7.91 4.81 10.17
N HIS A 55 8.15 4.36 11.40
CA HIS A 55 8.95 3.18 11.68
C HIS A 55 8.23 1.92 11.17
N LEU A 56 6.97 1.74 11.54
CA LEU A 56 6.13 0.64 11.06
C LEU A 56 6.00 0.66 9.53
N PHE A 57 5.73 1.83 8.93
CA PHE A 57 5.68 1.99 7.48
C PHE A 57 6.94 1.48 6.78
N ALA A 58 8.12 1.81 7.31
CA ALA A 58 9.39 1.34 6.77
C ALA A 58 9.57 -0.18 6.94
N LEU A 59 9.11 -0.75 8.05
CA LEU A 59 9.10 -2.20 8.29
C LEU A 59 8.16 -2.92 7.30
N LEU A 60 6.94 -2.41 7.10
CA LEU A 60 5.99 -2.99 6.14
C LEU A 60 6.54 -3.00 4.72
N ARG A 61 7.23 -1.94 4.31
CA ARG A 61 7.97 -1.88 3.03
C ARG A 61 9.05 -2.95 2.94
N THR A 62 9.80 -3.16 4.03
CA THR A 62 10.85 -4.19 4.09
C THR A 62 10.28 -5.60 3.97
N LEU A 63 9.11 -5.85 4.54
CA LEU A 63 8.45 -7.15 4.48
C LEU A 63 7.82 -7.47 3.11
N ALA A 64 7.49 -6.46 2.32
CA ALA A 64 6.83 -6.62 1.01
C ALA A 64 7.78 -7.10 -0.09
N ASP A 65 7.23 -7.75 -1.13
CA ASP A 65 7.91 -8.07 -2.39
C ASP A 65 7.75 -6.95 -3.41
N VAL A 66 6.63 -6.21 -3.35
CA VAL A 66 6.31 -5.07 -4.21
C VAL A 66 5.40 -4.09 -3.47
N ILE A 67 5.57 -2.79 -3.76
CA ILE A 67 4.71 -1.73 -3.26
C ILE A 67 3.83 -1.23 -4.40
N VAL A 68 2.51 -1.22 -4.21
CA VAL A 68 1.53 -0.78 -5.22
C VAL A 68 0.97 0.59 -4.82
N VAL A 69 1.06 1.57 -5.70
CA VAL A 69 0.65 2.95 -5.41
C VAL A 69 0.05 3.63 -6.63
N GLY A 70 -0.91 4.54 -6.42
CA GLY A 70 -1.50 5.33 -7.48
C GLY A 70 -0.59 6.46 -7.97
N ALA A 71 -0.59 6.76 -9.28
CA ALA A 71 0.24 7.81 -9.88
C ALA A 71 0.02 9.20 -9.27
N SER A 72 -1.20 9.55 -8.86
CA SER A 72 -1.49 10.80 -8.18
C SER A 72 -0.76 10.92 -6.84
N THR A 73 -0.73 9.85 -6.06
CA THR A 73 0.00 9.78 -4.78
C THR A 73 1.51 9.85 -5.00
N VAL A 74 2.02 9.15 -6.03
CA VAL A 74 3.44 9.22 -6.41
C VAL A 74 3.88 10.66 -6.67
N ARG A 75 3.04 11.46 -7.36
CA ARG A 75 3.33 12.87 -7.65
C ARG A 75 3.20 13.74 -6.41
N ALA A 76 2.10 13.60 -5.67
CA ALA A 76 1.82 14.45 -4.50
C ALA A 76 2.88 14.27 -3.40
N GLU A 77 3.24 13.01 -3.10
CA GLU A 77 4.20 12.67 -2.04
C GLU A 77 5.65 12.56 -2.56
N ARG A 78 5.91 12.89 -3.84
CA ARG A 78 7.24 12.89 -4.46
C ARG A 78 8.01 11.58 -4.22
N TYR A 79 7.39 10.46 -4.56
CA TYR A 79 7.96 9.14 -4.33
C TYR A 79 9.38 9.00 -4.91
N ALA A 80 10.17 8.21 -4.22
CA ALA A 80 11.50 7.76 -4.63
C ALA A 80 11.63 6.25 -4.39
N PRO A 81 12.62 5.57 -4.97
CA PRO A 81 12.89 4.17 -4.68
C PRO A 81 13.02 3.91 -3.19
N VAL A 82 12.63 2.71 -2.77
CA VAL A 82 12.73 2.31 -1.36
C VAL A 82 14.20 2.31 -0.94
N ARG A 83 14.48 2.91 0.22
CA ARG A 83 15.82 2.89 0.81
C ARG A 83 16.02 1.58 1.57
N GLN A 84 17.13 0.91 1.31
CA GLN A 84 17.58 -0.22 2.10
C GLN A 84 17.79 0.20 3.56
N ARG A 85 17.45 -0.67 4.47
CA ARG A 85 17.70 -0.52 5.90
C ARG A 85 18.51 -1.72 6.39
N GLU A 86 19.80 -1.53 6.56
CA GLU A 86 20.77 -2.58 6.94
C GLU A 86 20.31 -3.34 8.20
N LEU A 87 19.72 -2.65 9.17
CA LEU A 87 19.16 -3.26 10.39
C LEU A 87 18.17 -4.40 10.08
N TRP A 88 17.47 -4.32 8.93
CA TRP A 88 16.43 -5.27 8.54
C TRP A 88 16.78 -6.14 7.32
N ASP A 89 18.06 -6.15 6.91
CA ASP A 89 18.50 -6.97 5.77
C ASP A 89 18.19 -8.45 5.97
N HIS A 90 18.29 -8.94 7.20
CA HIS A 90 17.92 -10.32 7.55
C HIS A 90 16.45 -10.66 7.25
N LEU A 91 15.54 -9.68 7.29
CA LEU A 91 14.12 -9.87 6.93
C LEU A 91 13.91 -10.04 5.43
N ARG A 92 14.93 -9.72 4.63
CA ARG A 92 14.90 -9.86 3.17
C ARG A 92 15.75 -11.00 2.65
N ALA A 93 16.24 -11.89 3.52
CA ALA A 93 17.07 -13.02 3.11
C ALA A 93 16.42 -13.79 1.93
N GLY A 94 17.21 -14.02 0.87
CA GLY A 94 16.75 -14.66 -0.36
C GLY A 94 15.90 -13.77 -1.30
N ARG A 95 15.77 -12.46 -1.02
CA ARG A 95 15.03 -11.49 -1.84
C ARG A 95 15.94 -10.30 -2.22
N PRO A 96 15.58 -9.50 -3.24
CA PRO A 96 16.28 -8.26 -3.52
C PRO A 96 16.33 -7.34 -2.28
N PRO A 97 17.39 -6.52 -2.11
CA PRO A 97 17.58 -5.66 -0.94
C PRO A 97 16.40 -4.71 -0.65
N THR A 98 15.73 -4.25 -1.71
CA THR A 98 14.53 -3.42 -1.61
C THR A 98 13.45 -3.91 -2.58
N PRO A 99 12.15 -3.73 -2.25
CA PRO A 99 11.08 -4.02 -3.18
C PRO A 99 10.98 -2.95 -4.28
N PRO A 100 10.59 -3.31 -5.52
CA PRO A 100 10.19 -2.34 -6.53
C PRO A 100 8.89 -1.65 -6.13
N ILE A 101 8.65 -0.45 -6.71
CA ILE A 101 7.38 0.25 -6.60
C ILE A 101 6.62 0.09 -7.92
N ALA A 102 5.41 -0.45 -7.82
CA ALA A 102 4.48 -0.60 -8.94
C ALA A 102 3.48 0.56 -8.91
N VAL A 103 3.52 1.40 -9.94
CA VAL A 103 2.67 2.59 -10.07
C VAL A 103 1.49 2.30 -10.98
N VAL A 104 0.27 2.44 -10.44
CA VAL A 104 -0.95 2.33 -11.23
C VAL A 104 -1.25 3.67 -11.91
N SER A 105 -1.18 3.70 -13.24
CA SER A 105 -1.34 4.91 -14.07
C SER A 105 -1.99 4.59 -15.41
N GLY A 106 -3.30 4.72 -15.53
CA GLY A 106 -4.01 4.45 -16.79
C GLY A 106 -3.51 5.33 -17.94
N GLY A 107 -3.34 6.63 -17.73
CA GLY A 107 -2.88 7.60 -18.75
C GLY A 107 -1.36 7.79 -18.82
N LEU A 108 -0.56 7.07 -18.04
CA LEU A 108 0.91 7.19 -17.98
C LEU A 108 1.40 8.62 -17.63
N ASP A 109 0.66 9.30 -16.77
CA ASP A 109 1.03 10.63 -16.27
C ASP A 109 2.14 10.52 -15.20
N LEU A 110 3.31 10.07 -15.66
CA LEU A 110 4.53 9.88 -14.90
C LEU A 110 5.70 10.52 -15.65
N HIS A 111 6.46 11.36 -14.98
CA HIS A 111 7.62 11.99 -15.60
C HIS A 111 8.80 11.00 -15.64
N PRO A 112 9.39 10.69 -16.83
CA PRO A 112 10.49 9.74 -16.95
C PRO A 112 11.71 10.10 -16.10
N GLY A 113 12.00 11.40 -15.97
CA GLY A 113 13.08 11.94 -15.12
C GLY A 113 12.71 12.05 -13.63
N SER A 114 11.54 11.56 -13.19
CA SER A 114 11.20 11.55 -11.76
C SER A 114 12.18 10.66 -10.98
N ARG A 115 12.45 11.05 -9.72
CA ARG A 115 13.35 10.26 -8.87
C ARG A 115 12.95 8.78 -8.79
N LEU A 116 11.65 8.49 -8.78
CA LEU A 116 11.14 7.13 -8.71
C LEU A 116 11.59 6.27 -9.91
N ILE A 117 11.62 6.84 -11.11
CA ILE A 117 12.02 6.14 -12.33
C ILE A 117 13.53 6.24 -12.54
N ALA A 118 14.07 7.46 -12.54
CA ALA A 118 15.47 7.72 -12.90
C ALA A 118 16.49 7.18 -11.89
N SER A 119 16.12 7.03 -10.62
CA SER A 119 17.02 6.53 -9.56
C SER A 119 16.68 5.12 -9.09
N ALA A 120 15.77 4.40 -9.77
CA ALA A 120 15.43 3.03 -9.41
C ALA A 120 16.65 2.10 -9.61
N PRO A 121 17.06 1.33 -8.59
CA PRO A 121 18.17 0.42 -8.73
C PRO A 121 17.80 -0.76 -9.65
N PRO A 122 18.75 -1.38 -10.37
CA PRO A 122 18.48 -2.46 -11.31
C PRO A 122 17.71 -3.65 -10.72
N HIS A 123 17.92 -3.94 -9.44
CA HIS A 123 17.23 -5.04 -8.73
C HIS A 123 15.81 -4.69 -8.28
N ALA A 124 15.39 -3.42 -8.38
CA ALA A 124 14.08 -2.92 -8.00
C ALA A 124 13.62 -1.82 -8.96
N ARG A 125 13.68 -2.11 -10.28
CA ARG A 125 13.16 -1.21 -11.33
C ARG A 125 11.72 -0.87 -11.03
N THR A 126 11.33 0.38 -11.27
CA THR A 126 9.92 0.80 -11.14
C THR A 126 9.07 -0.03 -12.10
N ILE A 127 7.93 -0.52 -11.60
CA ILE A 127 6.92 -1.18 -12.41
C ILE A 127 5.83 -0.14 -12.73
N VAL A 128 5.39 -0.05 -13.97
CA VAL A 128 4.30 0.85 -14.38
C VAL A 128 3.15 -0.01 -14.89
N ILE A 129 2.01 0.07 -14.21
CA ILE A 129 0.79 -0.66 -14.57
C ILE A 129 -0.14 0.30 -15.30
N THR A 130 -0.50 -0.03 -16.53
CA THR A 130 -1.27 0.85 -17.41
C THR A 130 -2.28 0.08 -18.26
N THR A 131 -2.96 0.78 -19.18
CA THR A 131 -3.99 0.23 -20.07
C THR A 131 -3.47 0.05 -21.49
N ALA A 132 -4.16 -0.73 -22.29
CA ALA A 132 -3.86 -0.90 -23.72
C ALA A 132 -4.06 0.42 -24.51
N GLN A 133 -5.03 1.23 -24.12
CA GLN A 133 -5.32 2.53 -24.74
C GLN A 133 -4.41 3.67 -24.26
N ALA A 134 -3.52 3.43 -23.28
CA ALA A 134 -2.53 4.43 -22.90
C ALA A 134 -1.66 4.82 -24.12
N PRO A 135 -1.24 6.10 -24.25
CA PRO A 135 -0.50 6.58 -25.42
C PRO A 135 0.71 5.71 -25.73
N ARG A 136 0.75 5.16 -26.96
CA ARG A 136 1.80 4.19 -27.36
C ARG A 136 3.21 4.76 -27.20
N GLU A 137 3.41 6.03 -27.57
CA GLU A 137 4.71 6.70 -27.46
C GLU A 137 5.18 6.73 -26.01
N ARG A 138 4.28 7.05 -25.07
CA ARG A 138 4.57 7.06 -23.63
C ARG A 138 4.89 5.67 -23.11
N ARG A 139 4.19 4.64 -23.59
CA ARG A 139 4.50 3.25 -23.21
C ARG A 139 5.89 2.83 -23.67
N VAL A 140 6.25 3.18 -24.91
CA VAL A 140 7.59 2.86 -25.47
C VAL A 140 8.68 3.62 -24.70
N GLU A 141 8.49 4.91 -24.46
CA GLU A 141 9.43 5.72 -23.69
C GLU A 141 9.66 5.12 -22.28
N LEU A 142 8.59 4.81 -21.56
CA LEU A 142 8.68 4.27 -20.21
C LEU A 142 9.23 2.83 -20.19
N ALA A 143 8.99 2.01 -21.20
CA ALA A 143 9.51 0.64 -21.27
C ALA A 143 11.05 0.59 -21.30
N GLY A 144 11.71 1.64 -21.80
CA GLY A 144 13.17 1.78 -21.72
C GLY A 144 13.69 2.02 -20.29
N LEU A 145 12.86 2.56 -19.41
CA LEU A 145 13.25 3.04 -18.07
C LEU A 145 12.62 2.24 -16.91
N ALA A 146 11.48 1.62 -17.14
CA ALA A 146 10.69 0.90 -16.15
C ALA A 146 10.13 -0.39 -16.76
N ASP A 147 9.63 -1.28 -15.91
CA ASP A 147 8.94 -2.49 -16.35
C ASP A 147 7.46 -2.17 -16.56
N VAL A 148 6.95 -2.26 -17.79
CA VAL A 148 5.56 -1.91 -18.11
C VAL A 148 4.68 -3.16 -18.12
N ILE A 149 3.58 -3.09 -17.37
CA ILE A 149 2.50 -4.08 -17.35
C ILE A 149 1.27 -3.43 -17.97
N VAL A 150 0.73 -4.02 -19.03
CA VAL A 150 -0.56 -3.61 -19.59
C VAL A 150 -1.63 -4.52 -18.98
N ALA A 151 -2.57 -3.91 -18.25
CA ALA A 151 -3.67 -4.60 -17.59
C ALA A 151 -4.98 -3.82 -17.83
N GLY A 152 -5.84 -4.35 -18.67
CA GLY A 152 -7.11 -3.73 -19.10
C GLY A 152 -6.99 -2.87 -20.36
N GLU A 153 -8.14 -2.56 -20.95
CA GLU A 153 -8.25 -1.79 -22.18
C GLU A 153 -8.29 -0.28 -21.94
N GLU A 154 -9.40 0.25 -21.44
CA GLU A 154 -9.65 1.68 -21.20
C GLU A 154 -9.28 2.08 -19.78
N THR A 155 -9.56 1.20 -18.82
CA THR A 155 -9.25 1.37 -17.40
C THR A 155 -8.33 0.25 -16.93
N VAL A 156 -7.53 0.52 -15.90
CA VAL A 156 -6.68 -0.52 -15.34
C VAL A 156 -7.55 -1.58 -14.67
N ASP A 157 -7.44 -2.81 -15.17
CA ASP A 157 -7.99 -3.99 -14.50
C ASP A 157 -7.07 -4.37 -13.33
N LEU A 158 -7.47 -3.98 -12.11
CA LEU A 158 -6.68 -4.21 -10.91
C LEU A 158 -6.53 -5.70 -10.58
N LYS A 159 -7.52 -6.53 -10.93
CA LYS A 159 -7.42 -7.98 -10.72
C LYS A 159 -6.31 -8.57 -11.60
N ALA A 160 -6.35 -8.27 -12.90
CA ALA A 160 -5.30 -8.69 -13.84
C ALA A 160 -3.94 -8.11 -13.45
N ALA A 161 -3.89 -6.85 -12.97
CA ALA A 161 -2.65 -6.21 -12.51
C ALA A 161 -2.04 -6.94 -11.30
N ILE A 162 -2.83 -7.28 -10.28
CA ILE A 162 -2.39 -8.01 -9.09
C ILE A 162 -1.97 -9.44 -9.45
N GLU A 163 -2.69 -10.11 -10.35
CA GLU A 163 -2.31 -11.43 -10.86
C GLU A 163 -0.97 -11.36 -11.63
N ALA A 164 -0.79 -10.37 -12.50
CA ALA A 164 0.46 -10.17 -13.24
C ALA A 164 1.67 -9.86 -12.34
N LEU A 165 1.48 -9.20 -11.20
CA LEU A 165 2.51 -9.04 -10.18
C LEU A 165 2.82 -10.36 -9.47
N ALA A 166 1.79 -11.14 -9.12
CA ALA A 166 1.96 -12.44 -8.48
C ALA A 166 2.71 -13.45 -9.37
N ASP A 167 2.41 -13.47 -10.68
CA ASP A 167 3.08 -14.31 -11.68
C ASP A 167 4.57 -13.96 -11.85
N ARG A 168 4.96 -12.71 -11.51
CA ARG A 168 6.35 -12.27 -11.44
C ARG A 168 7.05 -12.59 -10.12
N GLY A 169 6.38 -13.34 -9.23
CA GLY A 169 6.92 -13.75 -7.92
C GLY A 169 6.65 -12.77 -6.78
N HIS A 170 5.93 -11.67 -7.02
CA HIS A 170 5.57 -10.70 -5.99
C HIS A 170 4.33 -11.17 -5.23
N GLN A 171 4.51 -12.08 -4.26
CA GLN A 171 3.39 -12.63 -3.50
C GLN A 171 2.97 -11.72 -2.33
N ARG A 172 3.93 -11.02 -1.70
CA ARG A 172 3.71 -10.11 -0.58
C ARG A 172 3.58 -8.69 -1.09
N MET A 173 2.36 -8.22 -1.26
CA MET A 173 2.06 -6.92 -1.84
C MET A 173 1.65 -5.93 -0.77
N LEU A 174 2.24 -4.72 -0.78
CA LEU A 174 1.84 -3.60 0.07
C LEU A 174 1.23 -2.52 -0.81
N THR A 175 -0.03 -2.14 -0.60
CA THR A 175 -0.54 -0.91 -1.21
C THR A 175 -0.51 0.25 -0.22
N GLU A 176 0.01 1.36 -0.68
CA GLU A 176 0.08 2.62 0.07
C GLU A 176 -0.98 3.62 -0.43
N GLY A 177 -1.94 3.11 -1.19
CA GLY A 177 -3.04 3.89 -1.73
C GLY A 177 -2.61 4.71 -2.97
N GLY A 178 -2.97 6.03 -3.25
CA GLY A 178 -3.89 6.79 -2.38
C GLY A 178 -5.35 6.31 -2.25
N PRO A 179 -6.16 7.22 -1.71
CA PRO A 179 -7.55 6.87 -1.36
C PRO A 179 -8.38 6.32 -2.53
N HIS A 180 -8.18 6.82 -3.74
CA HIS A 180 -8.88 6.33 -4.94
C HIS A 180 -8.45 4.91 -5.31
N LEU A 181 -7.15 4.61 -5.27
CA LEU A 181 -6.67 3.25 -5.55
C LEU A 181 -7.14 2.27 -4.48
N LEU A 182 -7.10 2.67 -3.20
CA LEU A 182 -7.62 1.82 -2.13
C LEU A 182 -9.12 1.59 -2.30
N GLY A 183 -9.89 2.60 -2.74
CA GLY A 183 -11.31 2.47 -3.07
C GLY A 183 -11.57 1.46 -4.18
N GLN A 184 -10.80 1.52 -5.26
CA GLN A 184 -10.90 0.58 -6.37
C GLN A 184 -10.53 -0.85 -5.96
N LEU A 185 -9.43 -1.03 -5.20
CA LEU A 185 -9.03 -2.33 -4.67
C LEU A 185 -10.08 -2.93 -3.73
N THR A 186 -10.68 -2.09 -2.89
CA THR A 186 -11.78 -2.49 -2.00
C THR A 186 -13.02 -2.88 -2.80
N ALA A 187 -13.41 -2.09 -3.80
CA ALA A 187 -14.57 -2.38 -4.64
C ALA A 187 -14.39 -3.68 -5.44
N ALA A 188 -13.17 -3.97 -5.89
CA ALA A 188 -12.79 -5.19 -6.60
C ALA A 188 -12.58 -6.42 -5.69
N ASP A 189 -12.79 -6.27 -4.37
CA ASP A 189 -12.64 -7.35 -3.39
C ASP A 189 -11.20 -7.95 -3.34
N LEU A 190 -10.19 -7.11 -3.57
CA LEU A 190 -8.79 -7.54 -3.69
C LEU A 190 -7.97 -7.35 -2.41
N LEU A 191 -8.45 -6.52 -1.46
CA LEU A 191 -7.71 -6.22 -0.24
C LEU A 191 -7.86 -7.36 0.79
N ASP A 192 -6.75 -7.94 1.23
CA ASP A 192 -6.73 -9.02 2.22
C ASP A 192 -6.53 -8.49 3.65
N GLU A 193 -5.84 -7.35 3.79
CA GLU A 193 -5.45 -6.78 5.07
C GLU A 193 -5.38 -5.25 5.00
N LEU A 194 -5.79 -4.59 6.07
CA LEU A 194 -5.65 -3.14 6.26
C LEU A 194 -4.88 -2.86 7.55
N CYS A 195 -3.73 -2.22 7.42
CA CYS A 195 -3.03 -1.54 8.50
C CYS A 195 -3.46 -0.08 8.48
N LEU A 196 -4.03 0.39 9.58
CA LEU A 196 -4.54 1.76 9.71
C LEU A 196 -3.97 2.39 10.96
N THR A 197 -3.16 3.43 10.77
CA THR A 197 -2.75 4.31 11.87
C THR A 197 -3.78 5.40 12.06
N ILE A 198 -4.25 5.57 13.30
CA ILE A 198 -5.18 6.63 13.70
C ILE A 198 -4.43 7.62 14.59
N GLY A 199 -4.21 8.84 14.04
CA GLY A 199 -3.58 9.93 14.78
C GLY A 199 -4.57 10.56 15.80
N PRO A 200 -4.12 10.94 16.99
CA PRO A 200 -4.95 11.49 18.07
C PRO A 200 -5.26 12.97 17.86
N LEU A 201 -5.84 13.31 16.70
CA LEU A 201 -6.20 14.67 16.32
C LEU A 201 -7.52 14.70 15.53
N LEU A 202 -8.17 15.87 15.56
CA LEU A 202 -9.35 16.16 14.74
C LEU A 202 -8.95 17.12 13.63
N ALA A 203 -9.22 16.71 12.38
CA ALA A 203 -8.91 17.50 11.18
C ALA A 203 -10.06 18.44 10.79
N GLY A 204 -11.29 18.14 11.23
CA GLY A 204 -12.48 18.87 10.86
C GLY A 204 -13.06 18.46 9.48
N PRO A 205 -14.09 19.17 9.02
CA PRO A 205 -14.82 18.79 7.82
C PRO A 205 -14.05 19.05 6.52
N GLY A 206 -14.39 18.30 5.46
CA GLY A 206 -13.90 18.56 4.10
C GLY A 206 -12.67 17.76 3.68
N ALA A 207 -11.98 17.07 4.59
CA ALA A 207 -10.88 16.21 4.22
C ALA A 207 -11.35 14.89 3.57
N SER A 208 -10.56 14.36 2.63
CA SER A 208 -10.84 13.04 2.04
C SER A 208 -10.65 11.93 3.09
N ARG A 209 -11.40 10.82 2.90
CA ARG A 209 -11.23 9.59 3.69
C ARG A 209 -10.15 8.71 3.07
N ILE A 210 -9.67 7.71 3.83
CA ILE A 210 -8.71 6.71 3.33
C ILE A 210 -9.22 5.91 2.12
N VAL A 211 -10.55 5.81 1.97
CA VAL A 211 -11.22 5.19 0.82
C VAL A 211 -12.03 6.27 0.13
N ALA A 212 -11.74 6.54 -1.14
CA ALA A 212 -12.42 7.54 -1.96
C ALA A 212 -12.66 7.02 -3.38
N GLY A 213 -13.48 7.75 -4.15
CA GLY A 213 -13.80 7.45 -5.54
C GLY A 213 -15.29 7.11 -5.75
N ALA A 214 -15.67 6.94 -7.01
CA ALA A 214 -17.06 6.67 -7.41
C ALA A 214 -17.47 5.20 -7.22
N LEU A 215 -16.50 4.28 -7.16
CA LEU A 215 -16.77 2.86 -6.97
C LEU A 215 -16.92 2.55 -5.49
N SER A 216 -18.05 1.93 -5.15
CA SER A 216 -18.31 1.40 -3.82
C SER A 216 -18.43 -0.12 -3.89
N PRO A 217 -17.96 -0.86 -2.89
CA PRO A 217 -18.28 -2.27 -2.83
C PRO A 217 -19.79 -2.45 -2.74
N ALA A 218 -20.32 -3.50 -3.38
CA ALA A 218 -21.75 -3.80 -3.38
C ALA A 218 -22.32 -3.95 -1.94
N ARG A 219 -21.45 -4.29 -0.99
CA ARG A 219 -21.75 -4.36 0.45
C ARG A 219 -20.51 -3.93 1.24
N PRO A 220 -20.66 -3.37 2.46
CA PRO A 220 -19.53 -3.15 3.36
C PRO A 220 -18.72 -4.44 3.55
N GLN A 221 -17.40 -4.33 3.45
CA GLN A 221 -16.51 -5.49 3.64
C GLN A 221 -16.20 -5.65 5.13
N PRO A 222 -16.61 -6.77 5.77
CA PRO A 222 -16.31 -6.99 7.17
C PRO A 222 -14.84 -7.32 7.36
N LEU A 223 -14.22 -6.67 8.32
CA LEU A 223 -12.87 -6.91 8.76
C LEU A 223 -12.84 -7.50 10.16
N ALA A 224 -11.84 -8.31 10.45
CA ALA A 224 -11.53 -8.79 11.79
C ALA A 224 -10.32 -8.03 12.32
N LEU A 225 -10.41 -7.50 13.53
CA LEU A 225 -9.28 -6.91 14.22
C LEU A 225 -8.28 -8.03 14.57
N ALA A 226 -7.04 -7.90 14.06
CA ALA A 226 -5.95 -8.82 14.39
C ALA A 226 -5.24 -8.34 15.67
N HIS A 227 -4.80 -7.08 15.69
CA HIS A 227 -4.22 -6.44 16.87
C HIS A 227 -4.33 -4.90 16.79
N VAL A 228 -4.06 -4.26 17.91
CA VAL A 228 -3.87 -2.81 18.03
C VAL A 228 -2.58 -2.59 18.81
N LEU A 229 -1.69 -1.76 18.26
CA LEU A 229 -0.55 -1.21 18.97
C LEU A 229 -0.85 0.25 19.32
N GLU A 230 -0.23 0.75 20.35
CA GLU A 230 -0.35 2.15 20.77
C GLU A 230 1.03 2.75 20.97
N ASP A 231 1.24 3.97 20.49
CA ASP A 231 2.42 4.77 20.77
C ASP A 231 2.06 6.26 20.82
N ASN A 232 2.26 6.89 21.96
CA ASN A 232 2.01 8.32 22.19
C ASN A 232 0.62 8.79 21.72
N GLY A 233 -0.42 8.00 21.98
CA GLY A 233 -1.81 8.26 21.61
C GLY A 233 -2.18 7.85 20.18
N PHE A 234 -1.21 7.46 19.35
CA PHE A 234 -1.49 6.87 18.02
C PHE A 234 -1.90 5.42 18.16
N LEU A 235 -2.95 5.03 17.45
CA LEU A 235 -3.40 3.64 17.38
C LEU A 235 -2.98 3.05 16.03
N LEU A 236 -2.17 1.99 16.06
CA LEU A 236 -1.74 1.27 14.86
C LEU A 236 -2.56 -0.03 14.80
N CYS A 237 -3.65 0.03 14.05
CA CYS A 237 -4.63 -1.05 13.95
C CYS A 237 -4.29 -1.96 12.77
N ARG A 238 -4.31 -3.27 12.99
CA ARG A 238 -4.24 -4.26 11.93
C ARG A 238 -5.54 -5.02 11.83
N TYR A 239 -6.15 -4.99 10.64
CA TYR A 239 -7.35 -5.70 10.29
C TYR A 239 -7.08 -6.70 9.18
N THR A 240 -7.67 -7.88 9.27
CA THR A 240 -7.66 -8.86 8.20
C THR A 240 -9.08 -9.05 7.66
N ARG A 241 -9.17 -9.42 6.40
CA ARG A 241 -10.44 -9.77 5.78
C ARG A 241 -11.03 -10.98 6.51
N ARG A 242 -12.31 -10.91 6.86
CA ARG A 242 -13.02 -12.11 7.33
C ARG A 242 -13.28 -13.02 6.14
N VAL A 243 -12.64 -14.19 6.14
CA VAL A 243 -13.04 -15.26 5.22
C VAL A 243 -14.50 -15.58 5.52
N ARG A 244 -15.38 -15.40 4.54
CA ARG A 244 -16.74 -15.89 4.67
C ARG A 244 -16.64 -17.42 4.77
N LEU A 245 -16.86 -17.96 5.94
CA LEU A 245 -17.24 -19.37 6.02
C LEU A 245 -18.51 -19.49 5.19
N SER A 246 -18.42 -20.13 4.02
CA SER A 246 -19.59 -20.50 3.24
C SER A 246 -20.53 -21.22 4.19
N GLN A 247 -21.71 -20.65 4.45
CA GLN A 247 -22.76 -21.40 5.12
C GLN A 247 -23.03 -22.64 4.25
N ARG A 248 -22.49 -23.75 4.70
CA ARG A 248 -22.94 -25.05 4.21
C ARG A 248 -24.37 -25.19 4.74
N SER A 249 -25.32 -24.96 3.85
CA SER A 249 -26.71 -25.37 4.01
C SER A 249 -26.80 -26.89 3.96
#